data_a6cbf0939c50efdec2a2d12d54f5e1f2
#
_entry.id   a6cbf0939c50efdec2a2d12d54f5e1f2
#
_cell.length_a   1.000
_cell.length_b   1.000
_cell.length_c   1.000
_cell.angle_alpha   90.00
_cell.angle_beta   90.00
_cell.angle_gamma   90.00
#
_symmetry.space_group_name_H-M   'P 1'
#
loop_
_entity.id
_entity.type
_entity.pdbx_description
1 polymer ?
#
loop_
_entity_poly.entity_id
_entity_poly.type
_entity_poly.pdbx_seq_one_letter_code
_entity_poly.pdbx_strand_id
1 'polypeptide(L)'
;MRFGVGLPVAHHPVPEWASSLEAITAVTRAAAAAGFEHVFVTDHPAPPQRWLAAGGHSSLDPFVALTAAVAADPDIRVLTNLSVLGYRHPLVLAKSAATLDRISGGRLTLGVGVGYLAAEFDALGVSFDERNDRFDHALDVLDAVWRGQGVEITEGDGRTSVVLPDPPPVQQPIPIWIGGNAGRTRQRVAERAQGWMPMPNPAAFAKTTRSPVLDGPDDLSRFIADLHRRVDEAGRDDPIDIVFVVPDGGQPGSAGFQADVHRRAIDECAALGVTGNNVTLDTTSLEHTLDVIGRYGADVIGARSS
;
A
#
# COMPACT_ATOMS: atom_id res chain seq x y z
N MET A 1 -2.66 -6.25 16.45
CA MET A 1 -1.81 -5.46 15.55
C MET A 1 -1.41 -6.35 14.38
N ARG A 2 -1.65 -5.92 13.14
CA ARG A 2 -1.22 -6.59 11.90
C ARG A 2 0.19 -6.14 11.54
N PHE A 3 0.96 -7.00 10.88
CA PHE A 3 2.30 -6.64 10.41
C PHE A 3 2.44 -6.92 8.93
N GLY A 4 2.96 -5.95 8.20
CA GLY A 4 3.30 -6.08 6.80
C GLY A 4 4.77 -5.81 6.54
N VAL A 5 5.37 -6.51 5.57
CA VAL A 5 6.75 -6.27 5.16
C VAL A 5 6.85 -5.99 3.67
N GLY A 6 7.61 -4.96 3.31
CA GLY A 6 7.94 -4.65 1.92
C GLY A 6 8.84 -5.71 1.30
N LEU A 7 8.48 -6.19 0.11
CA LEU A 7 9.42 -6.96 -0.69
C LEU A 7 10.64 -6.08 -1.02
N PRO A 8 11.87 -6.63 -1.06
CA PRO A 8 13.11 -5.85 -1.23
C PRO A 8 13.32 -5.39 -2.68
N VAL A 9 12.23 -5.02 -3.34
CA VAL A 9 12.20 -4.56 -4.75
C VAL A 9 12.01 -3.05 -4.88
N ALA A 10 11.89 -2.33 -3.77
CA ALA A 10 11.72 -0.88 -3.72
C ALA A 10 13.05 -0.18 -3.39
N HIS A 11 14.02 -0.27 -4.30
CA HIS A 11 15.36 0.29 -4.18
C HIS A 11 15.80 0.98 -5.47
N HIS A 12 16.90 1.74 -5.42
CA HIS A 12 17.52 2.27 -6.63
C HIS A 12 19.07 2.17 -6.57
N PRO A 13 19.68 1.41 -7.48
CA PRO A 13 19.02 0.46 -8.39
C PRO A 13 18.37 -0.69 -7.62
N VAL A 14 17.35 -1.33 -8.22
CA VAL A 14 16.82 -2.59 -7.65
C VAL A 14 17.94 -3.62 -7.70
N PRO A 15 18.30 -4.24 -6.57
CA PRO A 15 19.35 -5.25 -6.57
C PRO A 15 18.95 -6.44 -7.47
N GLU A 16 19.91 -6.94 -8.26
CA GLU A 16 19.64 -8.04 -9.19
C GLU A 16 19.07 -9.28 -8.46
N TRP A 17 19.62 -9.61 -7.30
CA TRP A 17 19.13 -10.71 -6.49
C TRP A 17 17.67 -10.53 -6.06
N ALA A 18 17.23 -9.31 -5.76
CA ALA A 18 15.89 -9.01 -5.23
C ALA A 18 14.79 -9.12 -6.29
N SER A 19 15.13 -8.97 -7.58
CA SER A 19 14.16 -9.00 -8.69
C SER A 19 13.91 -10.41 -9.25
N SER A 20 14.48 -11.46 -8.66
CA SER A 20 14.28 -12.84 -9.08
C SER A 20 13.03 -13.46 -8.46
N LEU A 21 12.42 -14.41 -9.19
CA LEU A 21 11.31 -15.21 -8.66
C LEU A 21 11.71 -15.98 -7.40
N GLU A 22 12.95 -16.48 -7.36
CA GLU A 22 13.51 -17.18 -6.20
C GLU A 22 13.51 -16.28 -4.95
N ALA A 23 14.02 -15.05 -5.07
CA ALA A 23 14.08 -14.12 -3.96
C ALA A 23 12.68 -13.71 -3.47
N ILE A 24 11.77 -13.36 -4.38
CA ILE A 24 10.38 -13.02 -4.02
C ILE A 24 9.74 -14.20 -3.26
N THR A 25 9.91 -15.42 -3.76
CA THR A 25 9.36 -16.62 -3.12
C THR A 25 9.97 -16.87 -1.74
N ALA A 26 11.31 -16.81 -1.60
CA ALA A 26 11.98 -17.03 -0.34
C ALA A 26 11.61 -16.00 0.72
N VAL A 27 11.60 -14.72 0.35
CA VAL A 27 11.23 -13.61 1.23
C VAL A 27 9.76 -13.73 1.68
N THR A 28 8.85 -14.06 0.76
CA THR A 28 7.42 -14.24 1.09
C THR A 28 7.21 -15.37 2.10
N ARG A 29 7.85 -16.54 1.88
CA ARG A 29 7.76 -17.67 2.82
C ARG A 29 8.37 -17.35 4.18
N ALA A 30 9.50 -16.65 4.20
CA ALA A 30 10.11 -16.21 5.45
C ALA A 30 9.21 -15.23 6.21
N ALA A 31 8.58 -14.30 5.50
CA ALA A 31 7.62 -13.36 6.10
C ALA A 31 6.42 -14.08 6.72
N ALA A 32 5.81 -15.03 6.00
CA ALA A 32 4.72 -15.85 6.52
C ALA A 32 5.14 -16.61 7.79
N ALA A 33 6.28 -17.30 7.74
CA ALA A 33 6.82 -18.05 8.87
C ALA A 33 7.17 -17.17 10.08
N ALA A 34 7.56 -15.91 9.85
CA ALA A 34 7.87 -14.94 10.90
C ALA A 34 6.63 -14.24 11.48
N GLY A 35 5.41 -14.53 10.99
CA GLY A 35 4.16 -13.98 11.49
C GLY A 35 3.72 -12.66 10.86
N PHE A 36 4.30 -12.27 9.72
CA PHE A 36 3.74 -11.17 8.94
C PHE A 36 2.42 -11.60 8.28
N GLU A 37 1.42 -10.73 8.32
CA GLU A 37 0.12 -10.98 7.70
C GLU A 37 0.17 -10.76 6.19
N HIS A 38 0.95 -9.78 5.74
CA HIS A 38 1.04 -9.47 4.31
C HIS A 38 2.43 -9.01 3.89
N VAL A 39 2.70 -9.21 2.59
CA VAL A 39 3.82 -8.57 1.89
C VAL A 39 3.28 -7.47 0.98
N PHE A 40 4.11 -6.45 0.73
CA PHE A 40 3.67 -5.33 -0.10
C PHE A 40 4.74 -4.86 -1.09
N VAL A 41 4.26 -4.20 -2.15
CA VAL A 41 5.08 -3.54 -3.18
C VAL A 41 4.50 -2.17 -3.50
N THR A 42 5.39 -1.20 -3.72
CA THR A 42 5.03 0.16 -4.17
C THR A 42 4.89 0.23 -5.69
N ASP A 43 4.46 1.39 -6.21
CA ASP A 43 4.13 1.58 -7.64
C ASP A 43 4.85 2.81 -8.20
N HIS A 44 5.98 2.59 -8.86
CA HIS A 44 6.75 3.62 -9.55
C HIS A 44 7.10 3.15 -10.97
N PRO A 45 6.19 3.30 -11.94
CA PRO A 45 6.38 2.78 -13.30
C PRO A 45 7.44 3.54 -14.11
N ALA A 46 7.64 4.83 -13.85
CA ALA A 46 8.56 5.67 -14.60
C ALA A 46 9.17 6.82 -13.74
N PRO A 47 9.84 6.50 -12.62
CA PRO A 47 10.37 7.51 -11.72
C PRO A 47 11.48 8.32 -12.40
N PRO A 48 11.48 9.67 -12.26
CA PRO A 48 12.50 10.49 -12.90
C PRO A 48 13.88 10.29 -12.28
N GLN A 49 14.92 10.22 -13.09
CA GLN A 49 16.30 9.99 -12.64
C GLN A 49 16.74 10.97 -11.54
N ARG A 50 16.35 12.27 -11.66
CA ARG A 50 16.67 13.27 -10.64
C ARG A 50 16.10 12.92 -9.25
N TRP A 51 14.91 12.29 -9.19
CA TRP A 51 14.30 11.86 -7.95
C TRP A 51 15.00 10.61 -7.41
N LEU A 52 15.35 9.66 -8.28
CA LEU A 52 16.12 8.48 -7.91
C LEU A 52 17.49 8.88 -7.33
N ALA A 53 18.19 9.81 -7.97
CA ALA A 53 19.48 10.32 -7.49
C ALA A 53 19.39 11.11 -6.16
N ALA A 54 18.21 11.62 -5.82
CA ALA A 54 17.95 12.31 -4.55
C ALA A 54 17.46 11.39 -3.41
N GLY A 55 17.64 10.07 -3.54
CA GLY A 55 17.22 9.09 -2.53
C GLY A 55 15.83 8.50 -2.77
N GLY A 56 15.27 8.69 -3.95
CA GLY A 56 14.09 7.97 -4.40
C GLY A 56 14.39 6.49 -4.69
N HIS A 57 13.36 5.75 -5.04
CA HIS A 57 13.48 4.31 -5.30
C HIS A 57 12.73 3.89 -6.57
N SER A 58 13.21 2.86 -7.24
CA SER A 58 12.46 2.12 -8.26
C SER A 58 11.58 1.06 -7.59
N SER A 59 10.73 0.41 -8.37
CA SER A 59 10.01 -0.79 -7.94
C SER A 59 9.75 -1.71 -9.12
N LEU A 60 9.46 -2.98 -8.85
CA LEU A 60 8.79 -3.82 -9.82
C LEU A 60 7.31 -3.44 -9.92
N ASP A 61 6.64 -3.80 -11.03
CA ASP A 61 5.18 -3.64 -11.12
C ASP A 61 4.51 -4.42 -9.97
N PRO A 62 3.66 -3.78 -9.15
CA PRO A 62 3.11 -4.41 -7.96
C PRO A 62 2.22 -5.62 -8.27
N PHE A 63 1.44 -5.60 -9.35
CA PHE A 63 0.55 -6.71 -9.67
C PHE A 63 1.33 -7.94 -10.15
N VAL A 64 2.42 -7.73 -10.90
CA VAL A 64 3.28 -8.82 -11.36
C VAL A 64 4.07 -9.42 -10.19
N ALA A 65 4.72 -8.59 -9.38
CA ALA A 65 5.52 -9.06 -8.24
C ALA A 65 4.66 -9.74 -7.16
N LEU A 66 3.50 -9.18 -6.84
CA LEU A 66 2.59 -9.77 -5.86
C LEU A 66 1.94 -11.07 -6.34
N THR A 67 1.81 -11.28 -7.66
CA THR A 67 1.38 -12.59 -8.20
C THR A 67 2.40 -13.68 -7.88
N ALA A 68 3.69 -13.39 -7.95
CA ALA A 68 4.74 -14.32 -7.52
C ALA A 68 4.68 -14.59 -6.02
N ALA A 69 4.40 -13.57 -5.21
CA ALA A 69 4.27 -13.71 -3.76
C ALA A 69 3.09 -14.62 -3.36
N VAL A 70 1.90 -14.45 -3.93
CA VAL A 70 0.73 -15.30 -3.58
C VAL A 70 0.91 -16.75 -4.02
N ALA A 71 1.75 -17.02 -5.02
CA ALA A 71 2.10 -18.37 -5.44
C ALA A 71 3.13 -19.04 -4.49
N ALA A 72 3.83 -18.25 -3.69
CA ALA A 72 4.87 -18.75 -2.79
C ALA A 72 4.31 -19.35 -1.49
N ASP A 73 3.21 -18.81 -1.00
CA ASP A 73 2.59 -19.20 0.28
C ASP A 73 1.07 -19.14 0.17
N PRO A 74 0.32 -20.14 0.71
CA PRO A 74 -1.12 -20.21 0.56
C PRO A 74 -1.90 -19.24 1.45
N ASP A 75 -1.30 -18.72 2.52
CA ASP A 75 -2.00 -17.97 3.56
C ASP A 75 -1.65 -16.48 3.57
N ILE A 76 -0.43 -16.12 3.13
CA ILE A 76 0.03 -14.72 3.13
C ILE A 76 -0.89 -13.85 2.27
N ARG A 77 -1.27 -12.69 2.80
CA ARG A 77 -1.98 -11.66 2.05
C ARG A 77 -1.00 -10.78 1.27
N VAL A 78 -1.51 -10.07 0.30
CA VAL A 78 -0.73 -9.13 -0.51
C VAL A 78 -1.38 -7.75 -0.55
N LEU A 79 -0.54 -6.72 -0.53
CA LEU A 79 -0.96 -5.33 -0.51
C LEU A 79 -0.17 -4.52 -1.55
N THR A 80 -0.85 -3.75 -2.38
CA THR A 80 -0.18 -2.66 -3.10
C THR A 80 0.05 -1.50 -2.13
N ASN A 81 1.30 -1.05 -1.91
CA ASN A 81 1.58 0.02 -0.95
C ASN A 81 2.44 1.13 -1.58
N LEU A 82 1.81 1.93 -2.42
CA LEU A 82 0.44 1.91 -2.86
C LEU A 82 0.37 2.06 -4.39
N SER A 83 -0.70 1.56 -5.01
CA SER A 83 -0.94 1.79 -6.43
C SER A 83 -1.51 3.20 -6.67
N VAL A 84 -0.93 3.94 -7.61
CA VAL A 84 -1.42 5.28 -7.97
C VAL A 84 -2.55 5.14 -8.98
N LEU A 85 -3.79 5.46 -8.55
CA LEU A 85 -4.98 5.23 -9.39
C LEU A 85 -4.95 6.00 -10.71
N GLY A 86 -4.33 7.17 -10.73
CA GLY A 86 -4.22 7.99 -11.94
C GLY A 86 -3.29 7.45 -13.01
N TYR A 87 -2.41 6.49 -12.70
CA TYR A 87 -1.42 5.97 -13.67
C TYR A 87 -1.98 4.98 -14.67
N ARG A 88 -3.07 4.28 -14.31
CA ARG A 88 -3.67 3.22 -15.15
C ARG A 88 -5.11 3.58 -15.53
N HIS A 89 -5.52 3.08 -16.68
CA HIS A 89 -6.94 3.15 -17.04
C HIS A 89 -7.76 2.36 -16.00
N PRO A 90 -8.85 2.92 -15.43
CA PRO A 90 -9.58 2.28 -14.32
C PRO A 90 -10.06 0.85 -14.63
N LEU A 91 -10.52 0.55 -15.85
CA LEU A 91 -10.94 -0.79 -16.25
C LEU A 91 -9.76 -1.78 -16.30
N VAL A 92 -8.56 -1.33 -16.71
CA VAL A 92 -7.35 -2.16 -16.69
C VAL A 92 -6.94 -2.46 -15.27
N LEU A 93 -6.97 -1.46 -14.39
CA LEU A 93 -6.69 -1.63 -12.98
C LEU A 93 -7.70 -2.57 -12.30
N ALA A 94 -9.00 -2.38 -12.57
CA ALA A 94 -10.06 -3.25 -12.05
C ALA A 94 -9.82 -4.71 -12.45
N LYS A 95 -9.43 -4.95 -13.72
CA LYS A 95 -9.11 -6.27 -14.24
C LYS A 95 -7.87 -6.87 -13.58
N SER A 96 -6.78 -6.09 -13.43
CA SER A 96 -5.55 -6.55 -12.78
C SER A 96 -5.81 -6.93 -11.32
N ALA A 97 -6.50 -6.08 -10.57
CA ALA A 97 -6.85 -6.33 -9.18
C ALA A 97 -7.77 -7.56 -9.03
N ALA A 98 -8.83 -7.67 -9.83
CA ALA A 98 -9.72 -8.83 -9.81
C ALA A 98 -8.98 -10.13 -10.17
N THR A 99 -8.03 -10.08 -11.12
CA THR A 99 -7.22 -11.23 -11.49
C THR A 99 -6.33 -11.67 -10.34
N LEU A 100 -5.60 -10.75 -9.71
CA LEU A 100 -4.74 -11.05 -8.56
C LEU A 100 -5.56 -11.56 -7.36
N ASP A 101 -6.72 -10.95 -7.11
CA ASP A 101 -7.64 -11.39 -6.06
C ASP A 101 -8.12 -12.83 -6.29
N ARG A 102 -8.47 -13.19 -7.51
CA ARG A 102 -8.86 -14.57 -7.86
C ARG A 102 -7.71 -15.56 -7.74
N ILE A 103 -6.55 -15.23 -8.28
CA ILE A 103 -5.36 -16.11 -8.21
C ILE A 103 -4.97 -16.33 -6.74
N SER A 104 -5.09 -15.30 -5.91
CA SER A 104 -4.80 -15.40 -4.49
C SER A 104 -5.91 -16.05 -3.66
N GLY A 105 -7.10 -16.30 -4.22
CA GLY A 105 -8.24 -16.80 -3.45
C GLY A 105 -8.80 -15.79 -2.44
N GLY A 106 -8.79 -14.49 -2.78
CA GLY A 106 -9.33 -13.42 -1.94
C GLY A 106 -8.33 -12.85 -0.92
N ARG A 107 -7.03 -12.85 -1.24
CA ARG A 107 -5.97 -12.36 -0.33
C ARG A 107 -5.39 -11.00 -0.72
N LEU A 108 -5.96 -10.33 -1.73
CA LEU A 108 -5.56 -8.98 -2.11
C LEU A 108 -6.20 -7.94 -1.19
N THR A 109 -5.40 -6.97 -0.75
CA THR A 109 -5.85 -5.66 -0.31
C THR A 109 -5.30 -4.63 -1.30
N LEU A 110 -6.16 -3.80 -1.87
CA LEU A 110 -5.75 -2.78 -2.82
C LEU A 110 -5.44 -1.48 -2.08
N GLY A 111 -4.17 -1.28 -1.79
CA GLY A 111 -3.69 0.00 -1.27
C GLY A 111 -3.52 1.01 -2.39
N VAL A 112 -4.13 2.19 -2.25
CA VAL A 112 -4.20 3.19 -3.33
C VAL A 112 -3.80 4.58 -2.87
N GLY A 113 -3.29 5.37 -3.82
CA GLY A 113 -2.93 6.77 -3.58
C GLY A 113 -3.15 7.66 -4.78
N VAL A 114 -3.12 8.97 -4.50
CA VAL A 114 -3.30 10.00 -5.54
C VAL A 114 -2.03 10.19 -6.39
N GLY A 115 -0.86 9.88 -5.83
CA GLY A 115 0.43 10.16 -6.45
C GLY A 115 0.93 11.59 -6.23
N TYR A 116 2.24 11.77 -6.23
CA TYR A 116 2.90 13.06 -5.95
C TYR A 116 4.03 13.42 -6.94
N LEU A 117 4.51 12.47 -7.74
CA LEU A 117 5.58 12.68 -8.72
C LEU A 117 5.00 13.16 -10.08
N ALA A 118 4.88 14.47 -10.26
CA ALA A 118 4.32 15.05 -11.49
C ALA A 118 4.99 14.50 -12.76
N ALA A 119 6.31 14.28 -12.72
CA ALA A 119 7.03 13.77 -13.88
C ALA A 119 6.65 12.33 -14.27
N GLU A 120 6.17 11.50 -13.36
CA GLU A 120 5.61 10.18 -13.71
C GLU A 120 4.26 10.33 -14.42
N PHE A 121 3.40 11.26 -13.97
CA PHE A 121 2.17 11.60 -14.69
C PHE A 121 2.45 12.06 -16.11
N ASP A 122 3.41 12.98 -16.27
CA ASP A 122 3.81 13.48 -17.60
C ASP A 122 4.32 12.34 -18.49
N ALA A 123 5.18 11.45 -17.96
CA ALA A 123 5.72 10.31 -18.68
C ALA A 123 4.64 9.31 -19.13
N LEU A 124 3.58 9.19 -18.37
CA LEU A 124 2.44 8.32 -18.67
C LEU A 124 1.35 9.02 -19.50
N GLY A 125 1.55 10.27 -19.88
CA GLY A 125 0.58 11.04 -20.66
C GLY A 125 -0.69 11.41 -19.88
N VAL A 126 -0.59 11.53 -18.56
CA VAL A 126 -1.71 11.79 -17.65
C VAL A 126 -1.53 13.16 -16.97
N SER A 127 -2.60 13.95 -16.90
CA SER A 127 -2.56 15.25 -16.22
C SER A 127 -2.37 15.10 -14.72
N PHE A 128 -1.29 15.70 -14.19
CA PHE A 128 -1.05 15.75 -12.75
C PHE A 128 -2.09 16.59 -12.01
N ASP A 129 -2.60 17.65 -12.61
CA ASP A 129 -3.57 18.53 -11.96
C ASP A 129 -4.93 17.86 -11.80
N GLU A 130 -5.29 16.94 -12.71
CA GLU A 130 -6.52 16.14 -12.63
C GLU A 130 -6.41 14.92 -11.72
N ARG A 131 -5.26 14.66 -11.08
CA ARG A 131 -5.00 13.42 -10.33
C ARG A 131 -6.05 13.10 -9.26
N ASN A 132 -6.63 14.12 -8.65
CA ASN A 132 -7.67 13.94 -7.64
C ASN A 132 -9.01 13.49 -8.25
N ASP A 133 -9.40 14.09 -9.36
CA ASP A 133 -10.67 13.76 -10.02
C ASP A 133 -10.57 12.39 -10.70
N ARG A 134 -9.40 12.09 -11.27
CA ARG A 134 -9.08 10.75 -11.77
C ARG A 134 -9.09 9.68 -10.69
N PHE A 135 -8.61 10.03 -9.48
CA PHE A 135 -8.66 9.13 -8.33
C PHE A 135 -10.11 8.81 -7.94
N ASP A 136 -10.96 9.82 -7.81
CA ASP A 136 -12.36 9.65 -7.45
C ASP A 136 -13.13 8.87 -8.54
N HIS A 137 -12.92 9.21 -9.81
CA HIS A 137 -13.49 8.47 -10.94
C HIS A 137 -13.03 7.00 -10.96
N ALA A 138 -11.74 6.74 -10.69
CA ALA A 138 -11.25 5.36 -10.64
C ALA A 138 -11.92 4.55 -9.54
N LEU A 139 -12.13 5.13 -8.35
CA LEU A 139 -12.87 4.48 -7.27
C LEU A 139 -14.32 4.17 -7.68
N ASP A 140 -14.99 5.08 -8.40
CA ASP A 140 -16.36 4.85 -8.91
C ASP A 140 -16.39 3.66 -9.87
N VAL A 141 -15.44 3.59 -10.82
CA VAL A 141 -15.35 2.49 -11.78
C VAL A 141 -15.04 1.16 -11.07
N LEU A 142 -14.08 1.15 -10.12
CA LEU A 142 -13.74 -0.05 -9.37
C LEU A 142 -14.95 -0.60 -8.60
N ASP A 143 -15.66 0.26 -7.87
CA ASP A 143 -16.85 -0.14 -7.12
C ASP A 143 -17.93 -0.71 -8.04
N ALA A 144 -18.26 -0.01 -9.13
CA ALA A 144 -19.28 -0.43 -10.08
C ALA A 144 -18.96 -1.81 -10.70
N VAL A 145 -17.75 -1.99 -11.24
CA VAL A 145 -17.41 -3.23 -11.95
C VAL A 145 -17.26 -4.42 -11.01
N TRP A 146 -16.77 -4.22 -9.77
CA TRP A 146 -16.67 -5.32 -8.81
C TRP A 146 -18.02 -5.74 -8.23
N ARG A 147 -19.03 -4.87 -8.25
CA ARG A 147 -20.42 -5.20 -7.93
C ARG A 147 -21.19 -5.82 -9.11
N GLY A 148 -20.50 -6.08 -10.24
CA GLY A 148 -21.13 -6.62 -11.44
C GLY A 148 -21.94 -5.60 -12.24
N GLN A 149 -21.81 -4.32 -11.93
CA GLN A 149 -22.37 -3.22 -12.70
C GLN A 149 -21.39 -2.88 -13.83
N GLY A 150 -21.88 -2.84 -15.06
CA GLY A 150 -21.04 -2.45 -16.19
C GLY A 150 -20.81 -0.94 -16.25
N VAL A 151 -19.82 -0.56 -17.02
CA VAL A 151 -19.54 0.84 -17.37
C VAL A 151 -20.06 1.12 -18.77
N GLU A 152 -20.90 2.13 -18.90
CA GLU A 152 -21.42 2.57 -20.19
C GLU A 152 -20.33 3.33 -20.95
N ILE A 153 -20.15 2.96 -22.22
CA ILE A 153 -19.23 3.62 -23.14
C ILE A 153 -19.94 3.97 -24.45
N THR A 154 -19.45 5.00 -25.14
CA THR A 154 -19.81 5.28 -26.52
C THR A 154 -18.75 4.72 -27.46
N GLU A 155 -19.12 3.80 -28.32
CA GLU A 155 -18.25 3.22 -29.34
C GLU A 155 -17.95 4.23 -30.45
N GLY A 156 -16.89 3.96 -31.23
CA GLY A 156 -16.46 4.86 -32.31
C GLY A 156 -17.50 5.08 -33.42
N ASP A 157 -18.50 4.21 -33.55
CA ASP A 157 -19.63 4.34 -34.48
C ASP A 157 -20.86 5.03 -33.85
N GLY A 158 -20.73 5.52 -32.60
CA GLY A 158 -21.76 6.24 -31.86
C GLY A 158 -22.74 5.35 -31.09
N ARG A 159 -22.58 4.03 -31.11
CA ARG A 159 -23.41 3.12 -30.29
C ARG A 159 -23.02 3.21 -28.82
N THR A 160 -24.01 3.05 -27.96
CA THR A 160 -23.79 2.86 -26.53
C THR A 160 -23.64 1.38 -26.22
N SER A 161 -22.57 1.03 -25.51
CA SER A 161 -22.32 -0.34 -25.02
C SER A 161 -22.02 -0.32 -23.53
N VAL A 162 -22.33 -1.43 -22.88
CA VAL A 162 -21.94 -1.66 -21.47
C VAL A 162 -20.77 -2.64 -21.44
N VAL A 163 -19.66 -2.22 -20.85
CA VAL A 163 -18.47 -3.06 -20.69
C VAL A 163 -18.29 -3.47 -19.24
N LEU A 164 -17.93 -4.72 -19.03
CA LEU A 164 -17.71 -5.27 -17.69
C LEU A 164 -16.46 -6.17 -17.71
N PRO A 165 -15.42 -5.87 -16.92
CA PRO A 165 -14.29 -6.77 -16.73
C PRO A 165 -14.74 -8.09 -16.10
N ASP A 166 -14.52 -9.21 -16.81
CA ASP A 166 -14.84 -10.57 -16.37
C ASP A 166 -13.57 -11.43 -16.35
N PRO A 167 -13.35 -12.36 -15.40
CA PRO A 167 -14.22 -12.67 -14.26
C PRO A 167 -14.15 -11.61 -13.12
N PRO A 168 -15.23 -11.53 -12.30
CA PRO A 168 -15.23 -10.64 -11.11
C PRO A 168 -14.25 -11.14 -10.06
N PRO A 169 -13.87 -10.31 -9.08
CA PRO A 169 -13.03 -10.75 -7.96
C PRO A 169 -13.71 -11.80 -7.08
N VAL A 170 -12.95 -12.46 -6.22
CA VAL A 170 -13.48 -13.35 -5.16
C VAL A 170 -14.09 -12.53 -4.04
N GLN A 171 -13.34 -11.51 -3.59
CA GLN A 171 -13.82 -10.54 -2.61
C GLN A 171 -14.76 -9.52 -3.26
N GLN A 172 -15.92 -9.26 -2.68
CA GLN A 172 -16.92 -8.33 -3.24
C GLN A 172 -17.36 -7.33 -2.17
N PRO A 173 -16.73 -6.16 -2.11
CA PRO A 173 -15.60 -5.69 -2.92
C PRO A 173 -14.23 -6.18 -2.43
N ILE A 174 -13.18 -6.00 -3.24
CA ILE A 174 -11.80 -6.08 -2.77
C ILE A 174 -11.59 -4.96 -1.76
N PRO A 175 -11.01 -5.22 -0.56
CA PRO A 175 -10.73 -4.17 0.41
C PRO A 175 -9.80 -3.10 -0.17
N ILE A 176 -10.19 -1.84 -0.01
CA ILE A 176 -9.40 -0.67 -0.44
C ILE A 176 -8.84 0.02 0.80
N TRP A 177 -7.53 0.24 0.82
CA TRP A 177 -6.86 1.10 1.79
C TRP A 177 -6.29 2.34 1.08
N ILE A 178 -6.58 3.54 1.60
CA ILE A 178 -6.16 4.79 0.96
C ILE A 178 -5.01 5.41 1.74
N GLY A 179 -3.90 5.70 1.03
CA GLY A 179 -2.73 6.35 1.59
C GLY A 179 -2.74 7.87 1.50
N GLY A 180 -2.07 8.49 2.48
CA GLY A 180 -1.82 9.92 2.55
C GLY A 180 -2.47 10.64 3.73
N ASN A 181 -1.93 11.84 4.05
CA ASN A 181 -2.25 12.59 5.26
C ASN A 181 -3.26 13.73 5.07
N ALA A 182 -3.76 13.95 3.84
CA ALA A 182 -4.67 15.06 3.56
C ALA A 182 -6.08 14.85 4.14
N GLY A 183 -6.78 15.93 4.50
CA GLY A 183 -8.17 15.86 4.94
C GLY A 183 -9.09 15.23 3.89
N ARG A 184 -8.85 15.51 2.58
CA ARG A 184 -9.58 14.85 1.47
C ARG A 184 -9.33 13.32 1.45
N THR A 185 -8.12 12.87 1.80
CA THR A 185 -7.83 11.43 1.93
C THR A 185 -8.68 10.80 3.03
N ARG A 186 -8.70 11.39 4.24
CA ARG A 186 -9.52 10.89 5.34
C ARG A 186 -11.01 10.92 5.04
N GLN A 187 -11.48 11.92 4.27
CA GLN A 187 -12.87 11.96 3.79
C GLN A 187 -13.18 10.76 2.89
N ARG A 188 -12.30 10.48 1.90
CA ARG A 188 -12.46 9.31 1.02
C ARG A 188 -12.43 7.99 1.78
N VAL A 189 -11.56 7.88 2.79
CA VAL A 189 -11.53 6.69 3.66
C VAL A 189 -12.85 6.54 4.39
N ALA A 190 -13.34 7.60 5.01
CA ALA A 190 -14.60 7.59 5.75
C ALA A 190 -15.80 7.19 4.89
N GLU A 191 -15.83 7.60 3.63
CA GLU A 191 -16.94 7.34 2.72
C GLU A 191 -16.86 5.99 1.99
N ARG A 192 -15.64 5.50 1.66
CA ARG A 192 -15.47 4.53 0.57
C ARG A 192 -14.46 3.42 0.81
N ALA A 193 -13.63 3.47 1.87
CA ALA A 193 -12.54 2.52 2.05
C ALA A 193 -12.64 1.75 3.37
N GLN A 194 -11.91 0.64 3.46
CA GLN A 194 -11.83 -0.21 4.65
C GLN A 194 -10.57 0.06 5.46
N GLY A 195 -9.66 0.91 4.95
CA GLY A 195 -8.47 1.27 5.71
C GLY A 195 -7.82 2.57 5.24
N TRP A 196 -7.01 3.09 6.14
CA TRP A 196 -6.21 4.30 5.96
C TRP A 196 -4.73 3.99 6.21
N MET A 197 -3.88 4.48 5.32
CA MET A 197 -2.42 4.36 5.43
C MET A 197 -1.80 5.76 5.53
N PRO A 198 -1.80 6.37 6.72
CA PRO A 198 -1.01 7.58 6.96
C PRO A 198 0.48 7.26 6.86
N MET A 199 1.27 8.27 6.53
CA MET A 199 2.72 8.12 6.47
C MET A 199 3.42 9.19 7.30
N PRO A 200 4.51 8.85 8.00
CA PRO A 200 5.38 9.86 8.59
C PRO A 200 5.78 10.88 7.52
N ASN A 201 5.58 12.15 7.80
CA ASN A 201 5.84 13.24 6.85
C ASN A 201 6.36 14.47 7.59
N PRO A 202 7.62 14.43 8.06
CA PRO A 202 8.25 15.58 8.70
C PRO A 202 8.22 16.83 7.82
N ALA A 203 8.30 18.00 8.43
CA ALA A 203 8.19 19.29 7.74
C ALA A 203 9.19 19.44 6.57
N ALA A 204 10.36 18.79 6.66
CA ALA A 204 11.35 18.77 5.57
C ALA A 204 10.84 18.13 4.28
N PHE A 205 9.98 17.12 4.38
CA PHE A 205 9.43 16.39 3.22
C PHE A 205 8.04 16.87 2.81
N ALA A 206 7.32 17.60 3.65
CA ALA A 206 5.93 18.01 3.41
C ALA A 206 5.75 18.83 2.12
N LYS A 207 6.75 19.62 1.72
CA LYS A 207 6.75 20.36 0.46
C LYS A 207 6.86 19.44 -0.77
N THR A 208 7.70 18.41 -0.69
CA THR A 208 7.90 17.45 -1.79
C THR A 208 6.69 16.56 -1.97
N THR A 209 6.16 16.03 -0.87
CA THR A 209 4.97 15.15 -0.87
C THR A 209 3.68 15.92 -1.11
N ARG A 210 3.67 17.25 -0.95
CA ARG A 210 2.46 18.11 -0.98
C ARG A 210 1.37 17.59 -0.05
N SER A 211 1.78 17.07 1.09
CA SER A 211 0.92 16.43 2.08
C SER A 211 1.12 17.09 3.45
N PRO A 212 0.10 17.13 4.30
CA PRO A 212 0.23 17.66 5.65
C PRO A 212 1.33 16.98 6.45
N VAL A 213 1.97 17.76 7.32
CA VAL A 213 2.96 17.26 8.28
C VAL A 213 2.30 16.25 9.20
N LEU A 214 2.99 15.11 9.39
CA LEU A 214 2.73 14.12 10.43
C LEU A 214 4.10 13.78 11.04
N ASP A 215 4.42 14.43 12.17
CA ASP A 215 5.74 14.38 12.78
C ASP A 215 5.58 14.11 14.28
N GLY A 216 5.04 12.95 14.61
CA GLY A 216 4.90 12.46 15.98
C GLY A 216 3.49 12.04 16.37
N PRO A 217 3.34 11.54 17.61
CA PRO A 217 2.10 10.94 18.11
C PRO A 217 0.93 11.93 18.22
N ASP A 218 1.20 13.21 18.51
CA ASP A 218 0.14 14.22 18.62
C ASP A 218 -0.53 14.49 17.27
N ASP A 219 0.25 14.57 16.19
CA ASP A 219 -0.29 14.72 14.84
C ASP A 219 -1.07 13.48 14.42
N LEU A 220 -0.54 12.28 14.72
CA LEU A 220 -1.21 11.02 14.42
C LEU A 220 -2.55 10.92 15.17
N SER A 221 -2.57 11.19 16.45
CA SER A 221 -3.77 11.21 17.30
C SER A 221 -4.83 12.18 16.74
N ARG A 222 -4.43 13.39 16.40
CA ARG A 222 -5.32 14.40 15.82
C ARG A 222 -5.91 13.95 14.48
N PHE A 223 -5.12 13.29 13.63
CA PHE A 223 -5.60 12.80 12.34
C PHE A 223 -6.52 11.58 12.48
N ILE A 224 -6.25 10.69 13.45
CA ILE A 224 -7.13 9.56 13.77
C ILE A 224 -8.47 10.08 14.30
N ALA A 225 -8.46 11.06 15.19
CA ALA A 225 -9.69 11.67 15.70
C ALA A 225 -10.51 12.35 14.58
N ASP A 226 -9.85 13.06 13.64
CA ASP A 226 -10.53 13.63 12.46
C ASP A 226 -11.11 12.53 11.54
N LEU A 227 -10.41 11.40 11.38
CA LEU A 227 -10.93 10.28 10.59
C LEU A 227 -12.19 9.69 11.25
N HIS A 228 -12.17 9.39 12.54
CA HIS A 228 -13.33 8.81 13.26
C HIS A 228 -14.53 9.76 13.18
N ARG A 229 -14.34 11.05 13.42
CA ARG A 229 -15.43 12.04 13.27
C ARG A 229 -16.05 11.98 11.87
N ARG A 230 -15.24 11.85 10.80
CA ARG A 230 -15.73 11.75 9.42
C ARG A 230 -16.45 10.42 9.15
N VAL A 231 -16.01 9.33 9.76
CA VAL A 231 -16.67 8.01 9.68
C VAL A 231 -18.06 8.10 10.31
N ASP A 232 -18.16 8.74 11.49
CA ASP A 232 -19.43 8.98 12.17
C ASP A 232 -20.36 9.88 11.34
N GLU A 233 -19.83 10.97 10.77
CA GLU A 233 -20.58 11.88 9.87
C GLU A 233 -21.04 11.18 8.58
N ALA A 234 -20.30 10.19 8.09
CA ALA A 234 -20.68 9.36 6.95
C ALA A 234 -21.71 8.26 7.32
N GLY A 235 -22.06 8.13 8.60
CA GLY A 235 -23.02 7.12 9.09
C GLY A 235 -22.51 5.69 8.95
N ARG A 236 -21.19 5.47 9.08
CA ARG A 236 -20.57 4.13 8.99
C ARG A 236 -20.20 3.63 10.37
N ASP A 237 -20.50 2.34 10.59
CA ASP A 237 -20.15 1.61 11.83
C ASP A 237 -19.05 0.55 11.57
N ASP A 238 -18.64 0.34 10.31
CA ASP A 238 -17.61 -0.64 9.97
C ASP A 238 -16.25 -0.20 10.52
N PRO A 239 -15.46 -1.11 11.08
CA PRO A 239 -14.13 -0.79 11.56
C PRO A 239 -13.22 -0.38 10.39
N ILE A 240 -12.43 0.67 10.59
CA ILE A 240 -11.43 1.13 9.64
C ILE A 240 -10.05 0.68 10.12
N ASP A 241 -9.34 -0.04 9.25
CA ASP A 241 -7.94 -0.36 9.52
C ASP A 241 -7.09 0.91 9.43
N ILE A 242 -6.19 1.11 10.37
CA ILE A 242 -5.20 2.20 10.35
C ILE A 242 -3.82 1.57 10.35
N VAL A 243 -3.15 1.60 9.20
CA VAL A 243 -1.85 0.97 9.02
C VAL A 243 -0.78 2.05 8.86
N PHE A 244 0.16 2.07 9.78
CA PHE A 244 1.18 3.11 9.89
C PHE A 244 2.58 2.52 9.72
N VAL A 245 3.54 3.34 9.34
CA VAL A 245 4.96 3.00 9.37
C VAL A 245 5.54 3.65 10.63
N VAL A 246 5.80 2.86 11.65
CA VAL A 246 6.39 3.35 12.90
C VAL A 246 7.89 3.61 12.68
N PRO A 247 8.35 4.87 12.76
CA PRO A 247 9.74 5.20 12.44
C PRO A 247 10.72 4.95 13.60
N ASP A 248 10.20 4.87 14.82
CA ASP A 248 11.02 4.80 16.03
C ASP A 248 11.74 3.47 16.16
N GLY A 249 12.93 3.49 16.72
CA GLY A 249 13.79 2.32 16.82
C GLY A 249 14.65 2.07 15.58
N GLY A 250 14.51 2.86 14.54
CA GLY A 250 15.27 2.75 13.29
C GLY A 250 14.71 1.71 12.32
N GLN A 251 15.38 1.56 11.18
CA GLN A 251 14.94 0.62 10.13
C GLN A 251 15.43 -0.79 10.44
N PRO A 252 14.55 -1.82 10.44
CA PRO A 252 14.97 -3.21 10.63
C PRO A 252 16.03 -3.64 9.59
N GLY A 253 17.10 -4.25 10.08
CA GLY A 253 18.27 -4.62 9.27
C GLY A 253 19.42 -3.63 9.36
N SER A 254 19.19 -2.38 9.69
CA SER A 254 20.26 -1.42 9.92
C SER A 254 21.01 -1.68 11.23
N ALA A 255 22.27 -1.27 11.29
CA ALA A 255 23.11 -1.41 12.50
C ALA A 255 22.56 -0.63 13.71
N GLY A 256 21.68 0.35 13.48
CA GLY A 256 21.07 1.17 14.52
C GLY A 256 19.69 0.69 14.98
N PHE A 257 19.18 -0.41 14.46
CA PHE A 257 17.85 -0.89 14.82
C PHE A 257 17.77 -1.35 16.27
N GLN A 258 16.77 -0.85 16.99
CA GLN A 258 16.51 -1.13 18.40
C GLN A 258 15.11 -1.71 18.57
N ALA A 259 14.99 -3.03 18.61
CA ALA A 259 13.72 -3.76 18.66
C ALA A 259 12.83 -3.34 19.85
N ASP A 260 13.43 -3.11 21.03
CA ASP A 260 12.71 -2.70 22.24
C ASP A 260 12.10 -1.29 22.11
N VAL A 261 12.83 -0.36 21.49
CA VAL A 261 12.33 0.99 21.21
C VAL A 261 11.19 0.90 20.21
N HIS A 262 11.40 0.13 19.14
CA HIS A 262 10.39 -0.06 18.09
C HIS A 262 9.09 -0.70 18.62
N ARG A 263 9.19 -1.73 19.49
CA ARG A 263 8.02 -2.34 20.13
C ARG A 263 7.22 -1.35 20.97
N ARG A 264 7.89 -0.55 21.81
CA ARG A 264 7.21 0.48 22.64
C ARG A 264 6.48 1.49 21.77
N ALA A 265 7.12 1.96 20.70
CA ALA A 265 6.48 2.89 19.77
C ALA A 265 5.27 2.27 19.04
N ILE A 266 5.36 0.97 18.68
CA ILE A 266 4.21 0.22 18.14
C ILE A 266 3.08 0.14 19.16
N ASP A 267 3.37 -0.09 20.45
CA ASP A 267 2.36 -0.14 21.51
C ASP A 267 1.71 1.23 21.74
N GLU A 268 2.49 2.29 21.71
CA GLU A 268 2.00 3.68 21.77
C GLU A 268 1.08 3.98 20.57
N CYS A 269 1.48 3.61 19.36
CA CYS A 269 0.64 3.77 18.17
C CYS A 269 -0.66 2.93 18.27
N ALA A 270 -0.58 1.71 18.81
CA ALA A 270 -1.76 0.87 19.03
C ALA A 270 -2.73 1.50 20.01
N ALA A 271 -2.23 2.14 21.08
CA ALA A 271 -3.06 2.86 22.04
C ALA A 271 -3.77 4.09 21.43
N LEU A 272 -3.24 4.65 20.34
CA LEU A 272 -3.88 5.70 19.55
C LEU A 272 -4.93 5.17 18.58
N GLY A 273 -5.03 3.85 18.37
CA GLY A 273 -5.96 3.23 17.43
C GLY A 273 -5.34 2.70 16.14
N VAL A 274 -4.01 2.68 16.01
CA VAL A 274 -3.33 2.04 14.88
C VAL A 274 -3.54 0.53 14.95
N THR A 275 -4.00 -0.09 13.85
CA THR A 275 -4.33 -1.52 13.77
C THR A 275 -3.23 -2.35 13.10
N GLY A 276 -2.33 -1.71 12.36
CA GLY A 276 -1.25 -2.38 11.63
C GLY A 276 0.01 -1.55 11.48
N ASN A 277 1.15 -2.24 11.36
CA ASN A 277 2.46 -1.64 11.11
C ASN A 277 3.09 -2.26 9.86
N ASN A 278 3.40 -1.42 8.87
CA ASN A 278 4.15 -1.79 7.69
C ASN A 278 5.62 -1.42 7.87
N VAL A 279 6.52 -2.35 7.54
CA VAL A 279 7.96 -2.10 7.63
C VAL A 279 8.65 -2.34 6.28
N THR A 280 9.67 -1.53 6.01
CA THR A 280 10.66 -1.79 4.97
C THR A 280 11.98 -2.17 5.66
N LEU A 281 12.73 -3.07 5.02
CA LEU A 281 13.96 -3.60 5.58
C LEU A 281 15.18 -2.93 4.93
N ASP A 282 16.22 -2.68 5.73
CA ASP A 282 17.53 -2.30 5.23
C ASP A 282 18.34 -3.59 5.02
N THR A 283 18.44 -4.05 3.77
CA THR A 283 19.02 -5.35 3.44
C THR A 283 19.93 -5.28 2.21
N THR A 284 21.00 -6.07 2.24
CA THR A 284 22.06 -6.03 1.23
C THR A 284 22.17 -7.33 0.41
N SER A 285 21.50 -8.41 0.87
CA SER A 285 21.49 -9.71 0.21
C SER A 285 20.22 -10.49 0.57
N LEU A 286 19.92 -11.54 -0.16
CA LEU A 286 18.81 -12.44 0.17
C LEU A 286 18.99 -13.06 1.57
N GLU A 287 20.18 -13.60 1.87
CA GLU A 287 20.48 -14.19 3.16
C GLU A 287 20.27 -13.21 4.32
N HIS A 288 20.78 -11.97 4.18
CA HIS A 288 20.57 -10.91 5.17
C HIS A 288 19.08 -10.57 5.31
N THR A 289 18.33 -10.52 4.22
CA THR A 289 16.89 -10.26 4.25
C THR A 289 16.14 -11.34 5.06
N LEU A 290 16.44 -12.61 4.81
CA LEU A 290 15.79 -13.72 5.52
C LEU A 290 16.12 -13.71 7.01
N ASP A 291 17.38 -13.40 7.39
CA ASP A 291 17.81 -13.27 8.78
C ASP A 291 17.08 -12.09 9.49
N VAL A 292 17.01 -10.94 8.84
CA VAL A 292 16.31 -9.75 9.38
C VAL A 292 14.81 -10.04 9.60
N ILE A 293 14.15 -10.70 8.64
CA ILE A 293 12.74 -11.11 8.77
C ILE A 293 12.56 -12.06 9.96
N GLY A 294 13.41 -13.08 10.08
CA GLY A 294 13.34 -14.02 11.20
C GLY A 294 13.53 -13.35 12.56
N ARG A 295 14.52 -12.47 12.68
CA ARG A 295 14.76 -11.68 13.91
C ARG A 295 13.59 -10.74 14.22
N TYR A 296 13.07 -10.04 13.24
CA TYR A 296 11.90 -9.16 13.45
C TYR A 296 10.69 -9.97 13.92
N GLY A 297 10.45 -11.14 13.33
CA GLY A 297 9.42 -12.07 13.77
C GLY A 297 9.56 -12.47 15.23
N ALA A 298 10.78 -12.85 15.65
CA ALA A 298 11.05 -13.28 17.03
C ALA A 298 11.00 -12.10 18.02
N ASP A 299 11.69 -11.00 17.69
CA ASP A 299 11.95 -9.89 18.63
C ASP A 299 10.82 -8.87 18.70
N VAL A 300 10.00 -8.75 17.64
CA VAL A 300 8.93 -7.74 17.59
C VAL A 300 7.55 -8.38 17.55
N ILE A 301 7.27 -9.29 16.61
CA ILE A 301 5.94 -9.86 16.43
C ILE A 301 5.63 -10.89 17.54
N GLY A 302 6.50 -11.88 17.73
CA GLY A 302 6.33 -12.96 18.70
C GLY A 302 6.34 -12.50 20.15
N ALA A 303 7.17 -11.52 20.47
CA ALA A 303 7.26 -10.95 21.81
C ALA A 303 5.98 -10.22 22.29
N ARG A 304 5.03 -9.93 21.40
CA ARG A 304 3.73 -9.32 21.72
C ARG A 304 2.61 -10.35 21.98
N SER A 305 2.88 -11.61 21.63
CA SER A 305 1.91 -12.71 21.77
C SER A 305 2.10 -13.48 23.08
N SER A 306 3.13 -13.15 23.84
CA SER A 306 3.47 -13.70 25.16
C SER A 306 3.11 -12.71 26.28
#